data_1eab0c639dc645136c30ad8c1fdad092
#
_entry.id   1eab0c639dc645136c30ad8c1fdad092
#
_cell.length_a   1.000
_cell.length_b   1.000
_cell.length_c   1.000
_cell.angle_alpha   90.00
_cell.angle_beta   90.00
_cell.angle_gamma   90.00
#
_symmetry.space_group_name_H-M   'P 1'
#
loop_
_entity.id
_entity.type
_entity.pdbx_description
1 polymer ?
#
loop_
_entity_poly.entity_id
_entity_poly.type
_entity_poly.pdbx_seq_one_letter_code
_entity_poly.pdbx_strand_id
1 'polypeptide(L)'
;YMDQKAGDLHTLPAIDFTNYYQISNERVALLPSSIGSLRAQLSNYVGKHSLSMGYEGRMYYSLGGDSGLSYPGYTSGYFQFSNDLMRANSAAAGVGTLGLEWAAFMLGVPSTLQVDTNDTYYATTPRHNFYFQDGFRVNSKLMLNLGLRLEYEGSIRERFNRGLRGFDPTAAVAIASAAQAV
;
A
#
# COMPACT_ATOMS: atom_id res chain seq x y z
N TYR A 1 -12.15 8.92 -8.39
CA TYR A 1 -11.37 10.11 -8.66
C TYR A 1 -9.93 9.83 -9.13
N MET A 2 -9.29 8.79 -8.78
CA MET A 2 -8.06 8.26 -9.37
C MET A 2 -8.14 6.74 -9.38
N ASP A 3 -9.08 6.27 -10.14
CA ASP A 3 -9.37 4.85 -10.25
C ASP A 3 -8.62 4.29 -11.46
N GLN A 4 -7.30 4.27 -11.37
CA GLN A 4 -6.51 3.57 -12.38
C GLN A 4 -6.59 2.07 -12.09
N LYS A 5 -7.19 1.35 -13.02
CA LYS A 5 -7.17 -0.10 -13.03
C LYS A 5 -5.83 -0.59 -13.57
N ALA A 6 -5.42 -1.77 -13.13
CA ALA A 6 -4.39 -2.51 -13.81
C ALA A 6 -4.76 -2.56 -15.30
N GLY A 7 -3.96 -2.24 -16.21
CA GLY A 7 -4.27 -2.17 -17.65
C GLY A 7 -4.50 -0.77 -18.21
N ASP A 8 -4.74 0.24 -17.38
CA ASP A 8 -4.76 1.63 -17.83
C ASP A 8 -3.34 2.19 -18.01
N LEU A 9 -2.34 1.46 -17.52
CA LEU A 9 -0.93 1.80 -17.63
C LEU A 9 -0.32 1.00 -18.79
N HIS A 10 -0.01 1.68 -19.85
CA HIS A 10 0.73 1.10 -20.99
C HIS A 10 2.21 0.97 -20.61
N THR A 11 2.56 -0.13 -20.00
CA THR A 11 3.94 -0.45 -19.61
C THR A 11 4.44 -1.65 -20.39
N LEU A 12 5.76 -1.74 -20.54
CA LEU A 12 6.38 -2.92 -21.11
C LEU A 12 6.42 -4.04 -20.06
N PRO A 13 6.33 -5.30 -20.48
CA PRO A 13 6.51 -6.41 -19.54
C PRO A 13 7.94 -6.42 -18.97
N ALA A 14 8.06 -6.86 -17.75
CA ALA A 14 9.36 -7.16 -17.15
C ALA A 14 9.87 -8.49 -17.68
N ILE A 15 11.04 -8.49 -18.27
CA ILE A 15 11.70 -9.69 -18.80
C ILE A 15 12.99 -9.91 -18.04
N ASP A 16 13.05 -10.99 -17.29
CA ASP A 16 14.17 -11.34 -16.42
C ASP A 16 14.84 -12.62 -16.90
N PHE A 17 16.17 -12.60 -16.96
CA PHE A 17 16.99 -13.75 -17.25
C PHE A 17 17.81 -14.10 -16.02
N THR A 18 17.67 -15.30 -15.49
CA THR A 18 18.21 -15.70 -14.18
C THR A 18 19.69 -15.39 -13.98
N ASN A 19 20.50 -15.47 -15.03
CA ASN A 19 21.96 -15.24 -14.97
C ASN A 19 22.40 -13.93 -15.63
N TYR A 20 21.45 -13.07 -16.02
CA TYR A 20 21.71 -11.82 -16.73
C TYR A 20 20.91 -10.69 -16.14
N TYR A 21 21.01 -9.51 -16.73
CA TYR A 21 20.22 -8.36 -16.32
C TYR A 21 18.79 -8.48 -16.82
N GLN A 22 17.88 -7.94 -16.03
CA GLN A 22 16.51 -7.71 -16.44
C GLN A 22 16.46 -6.65 -17.55
N ILE A 23 15.77 -6.92 -18.64
CA ILE A 23 15.71 -6.03 -19.81
C ILE A 23 14.78 -4.84 -19.53
N SER A 24 13.69 -5.07 -18.84
CA SER A 24 12.81 -3.99 -18.42
C SER A 24 12.41 -4.18 -16.96
N ASN A 25 12.33 -3.08 -16.21
CA ASN A 25 12.00 -3.12 -14.79
C ASN A 25 10.69 -2.36 -14.61
N GLU A 26 9.61 -3.02 -14.93
CA GLU A 26 8.33 -2.34 -14.89
C GLU A 26 7.50 -2.70 -13.68
N ARG A 27 7.87 -2.06 -12.58
CA ARG A 27 6.92 -1.77 -11.52
C ARG A 27 6.50 -0.33 -11.66
N VAL A 28 5.31 -0.09 -12.15
CA VAL A 28 4.74 1.25 -12.10
C VAL A 28 4.06 1.42 -10.75
N ALA A 29 4.68 2.21 -9.90
CA ALA A 29 4.09 2.62 -8.64
C ALA A 29 3.61 4.07 -8.77
N LEU A 30 2.33 4.27 -9.00
CA LEU A 30 1.69 5.55 -8.80
C LEU A 30 1.11 5.56 -7.38
N LEU A 31 1.67 6.39 -6.53
CA LEU A 31 1.25 6.55 -5.13
C LEU A 31 0.70 7.96 -4.88
N PRO A 32 -0.34 8.39 -5.59
CA PRO A 32 -0.92 9.67 -5.31
C PRO A 32 -1.55 9.65 -3.92
N SER A 33 -1.20 10.64 -3.13
CA SER A 33 -1.82 10.89 -1.84
C SER A 33 -2.45 12.28 -1.84
N SER A 34 -3.56 12.42 -1.14
CA SER A 34 -4.21 13.71 -0.94
C SER A 34 -4.72 13.82 0.48
N ILE A 35 -4.82 15.07 0.96
CA ILE A 35 -5.31 15.35 2.29
C ILE A 35 -6.43 16.38 2.16
N GLY A 36 -7.64 16.00 2.57
CA GLY A 36 -8.72 16.92 2.81
C GLY A 36 -8.67 17.41 4.26
N SER A 37 -8.72 18.71 4.52
CA SER A 37 -8.75 19.22 5.88
C SER A 37 -9.83 20.29 6.06
N LEU A 38 -10.45 20.25 7.22
CA LEU A 38 -11.40 21.27 7.71
C LEU A 38 -10.90 21.73 9.06
N ARG A 39 -10.77 23.05 9.24
CA ARG A 39 -10.41 23.65 10.52
C ARG A 39 -11.45 24.70 10.92
N ALA A 40 -11.87 24.67 12.17
CA ALA A 40 -12.70 25.68 12.80
C ALA A 40 -12.08 26.09 14.12
N GLN A 41 -12.05 27.39 14.39
CA GLN A 41 -11.51 27.96 15.62
C GLN A 41 -12.44 29.05 16.11
N LEU A 42 -12.64 29.08 17.43
CA LEU A 42 -13.36 30.13 18.14
C LEU A 42 -12.49 30.66 19.25
N SER A 43 -12.36 31.99 19.36
CA SER A 43 -11.66 32.64 20.47
C SER A 43 -12.56 33.70 21.09
N ASN A 44 -12.53 33.79 22.40
CA ASN A 44 -13.33 34.77 23.13
C ASN A 44 -12.57 35.25 24.38
N TYR A 45 -12.83 36.49 24.77
CA TYR A 45 -12.28 37.09 25.97
C TYR A 45 -13.40 37.36 26.98
N VAL A 46 -13.32 36.73 28.14
CA VAL A 46 -14.32 36.88 29.20
C VAL A 46 -13.64 37.24 30.50
N GLY A 47 -13.69 38.53 30.88
CA GLY A 47 -13.04 39.02 32.10
C GLY A 47 -11.53 38.81 32.09
N LYS A 48 -11.03 37.90 32.93
CA LYS A 48 -9.61 37.56 33.04
C LYS A 48 -9.22 36.33 32.20
N HIS A 49 -10.15 35.79 31.42
CA HIS A 49 -9.96 34.56 30.63
C HIS A 49 -9.82 34.90 29.15
N SER A 50 -8.85 34.26 28.51
CA SER A 50 -8.65 34.25 27.07
C SER A 50 -8.89 32.83 26.59
N LEU A 51 -10.12 32.56 26.19
CA LEU A 51 -10.56 31.25 25.76
C LEU A 51 -10.31 31.05 24.29
N SER A 52 -9.78 29.91 23.94
CA SER A 52 -9.63 29.45 22.53
C SER A 52 -10.01 28.00 22.44
N MET A 53 -10.83 27.65 21.47
CA MET A 53 -11.21 26.28 21.19
C MET A 53 -11.22 26.05 19.68
N GLY A 54 -10.94 24.84 19.30
CA GLY A 54 -10.97 24.51 17.88
C GLY A 54 -11.09 23.04 17.60
N TYR A 55 -11.44 22.81 16.36
CA TYR A 55 -11.53 21.49 15.76
C TYR A 55 -10.74 21.48 14.46
N GLU A 56 -10.00 20.40 14.24
CA GLU A 56 -9.37 20.11 12.96
C GLU A 56 -9.69 18.67 12.57
N GLY A 57 -10.43 18.52 11.47
CA GLY A 57 -10.69 17.25 10.82
C GLY A 57 -9.78 17.10 9.61
N ARG A 58 -9.11 15.96 9.48
CA ARG A 58 -8.32 15.59 8.30
C ARG A 58 -8.77 14.24 7.79
N MET A 59 -8.84 14.12 6.48
CA MET A 59 -9.02 12.86 5.80
C MET A 59 -7.82 12.63 4.89
N TYR A 60 -7.06 11.61 5.21
CA TYR A 60 -5.94 11.18 4.37
C TYR A 60 -6.47 10.19 3.35
N TYR A 61 -6.09 10.40 2.11
CA TYR A 61 -6.40 9.52 0.99
C TYR A 61 -5.08 9.02 0.42
N SER A 62 -4.94 7.72 0.33
CA SER A 62 -3.76 7.08 -0.25
C SER A 62 -4.20 6.06 -1.28
N LEU A 63 -3.64 6.18 -2.46
CA LEU A 63 -3.77 5.19 -3.51
C LEU A 63 -2.50 4.33 -3.49
N GLY A 64 -2.67 3.01 -3.34
CA GLY A 64 -1.52 2.15 -3.11
C GLY A 64 -1.05 2.24 -1.66
N GLY A 65 -1.32 1.24 -0.86
CA GLY A 65 -1.14 1.31 0.59
C GLY A 65 0.29 1.57 1.04
N ASP A 66 0.40 2.39 2.05
CA ASP A 66 1.60 2.63 2.84
C ASP A 66 2.05 1.35 3.60
N SER A 67 1.26 0.31 3.55
CA SER A 67 1.45 -0.97 4.25
C SER A 67 2.09 -2.06 3.38
N GLY A 68 2.73 -1.72 2.28
CA GLY A 68 3.36 -2.72 1.39
C GLY A 68 2.35 -3.61 0.64
N LEU A 69 1.07 -3.28 0.73
CA LEU A 69 0.02 -3.98 0.03
C LEU A 69 -0.32 -3.26 -1.25
N SER A 70 -0.06 -3.92 -2.35
CA SER A 70 -0.57 -3.65 -3.69
C SER A 70 -0.08 -2.37 -4.35
N TYR A 71 1.13 -2.44 -4.80
CA TYR A 71 1.42 -1.77 -6.04
C TYR A 71 0.62 -2.44 -7.16
N PRO A 72 0.12 -1.72 -8.16
CA PRO A 72 -0.04 -2.33 -9.45
C PRO A 72 1.34 -2.90 -9.79
N GLY A 73 1.52 -4.16 -9.58
CA GLY A 73 2.77 -4.83 -9.77
C GLY A 73 3.05 -5.00 -11.26
N TYR A 74 3.22 -6.20 -11.67
CA TYR A 74 3.45 -6.52 -13.07
C TYR A 74 2.14 -6.55 -13.87
N THR A 75 1.55 -5.40 -14.13
CA THR A 75 0.28 -5.30 -14.87
C THR A 75 0.41 -5.73 -16.33
N SER A 76 1.59 -5.51 -16.91
CA SER A 76 1.93 -5.98 -18.26
C SER A 76 2.61 -7.35 -18.26
N GLY A 77 2.78 -7.94 -17.08
CA GLY A 77 3.41 -9.23 -16.89
C GLY A 77 4.89 -9.16 -16.49
N TYR A 78 5.29 -10.13 -15.71
CA TYR A 78 6.67 -10.47 -15.40
C TYR A 78 6.97 -11.85 -15.95
N PHE A 79 7.99 -11.95 -16.77
CA PHE A 79 8.41 -13.17 -17.44
C PHE A 79 9.84 -13.46 -17.04
N GLN A 80 10.05 -14.53 -16.31
CA GLN A 80 11.40 -14.99 -15.98
C GLN A 80 11.78 -16.18 -16.83
N PHE A 81 12.95 -16.11 -17.42
CA PHE A 81 13.53 -17.17 -18.22
C PHE A 81 14.74 -17.75 -17.50
N SER A 82 14.66 -19.02 -17.18
CA SER A 82 15.74 -19.78 -16.58
C SER A 82 16.18 -20.92 -17.51
N ASN A 83 17.29 -21.51 -17.17
CA ASN A 83 17.77 -22.68 -17.91
C ASN A 83 17.07 -23.99 -17.50
N ASP A 84 16.19 -23.96 -16.50
CA ASP A 84 15.61 -25.16 -15.88
C ASP A 84 14.78 -26.00 -16.85
N LEU A 85 13.98 -25.33 -17.69
CA LEU A 85 13.15 -26.01 -18.68
C LEU A 85 13.89 -26.44 -19.94
N MET A 86 15.12 -25.93 -20.13
CA MET A 86 15.95 -26.23 -21.31
C MET A 86 17.03 -27.29 -21.03
N ARG A 87 17.07 -27.81 -19.83
CA ARG A 87 18.01 -28.89 -19.45
C ARG A 87 17.40 -30.25 -19.69
N ALA A 88 18.26 -31.21 -20.05
CA ALA A 88 17.83 -32.59 -20.21
C ALA A 88 17.37 -33.22 -18.87
N ASN A 89 17.96 -32.77 -17.76
CA ASN A 89 17.57 -33.15 -16.40
C ASN A 89 18.09 -32.08 -15.41
N SER A 90 17.57 -32.10 -14.20
CA SER A 90 17.91 -31.12 -13.14
C SER A 90 19.38 -31.26 -12.66
N ALA A 91 19.98 -32.41 -12.81
CA ALA A 91 21.38 -32.70 -12.44
C ALA A 91 22.40 -32.21 -13.49
N ALA A 92 21.94 -31.85 -14.68
CA ALA A 92 22.79 -31.33 -15.76
C ALA A 92 23.20 -29.85 -15.51
N ALA A 93 23.53 -29.51 -14.29
CA ALA A 93 24.09 -28.22 -13.90
C ALA A 93 25.58 -28.20 -14.22
N GLY A 94 25.94 -28.14 -15.48
CA GLY A 94 27.34 -28.20 -15.88
C GLY A 94 27.71 -27.21 -16.97
N VAL A 95 28.94 -27.24 -17.33
CA VAL A 95 29.54 -26.51 -18.45
C VAL A 95 28.67 -26.70 -19.70
N GLY A 96 28.16 -25.62 -20.26
CA GLY A 96 27.32 -25.66 -21.46
C GLY A 96 25.85 -25.20 -21.28
N THR A 97 25.44 -24.83 -20.05
CA THR A 97 24.11 -24.29 -19.80
C THR A 97 24.01 -22.78 -20.02
N LEU A 98 25.12 -22.11 -20.34
CA LEU A 98 25.18 -20.70 -20.60
C LEU A 98 24.37 -20.37 -21.89
N GLY A 99 23.43 -19.46 -21.77
CA GLY A 99 22.59 -19.03 -22.89
C GLY A 99 21.32 -19.85 -23.09
N LEU A 100 21.06 -20.86 -22.28
CA LEU A 100 19.79 -21.62 -22.34
C LEU A 100 18.59 -20.74 -21.95
N GLU A 101 18.80 -19.75 -21.13
CA GLU A 101 17.79 -18.74 -20.79
C GLU A 101 17.34 -17.97 -22.04
N TRP A 102 18.28 -17.65 -22.93
CA TRP A 102 17.97 -17.01 -24.22
C TRP A 102 17.24 -17.98 -25.16
N ALA A 103 17.61 -19.25 -25.14
CA ALA A 103 16.88 -20.25 -25.90
C ALA A 103 15.43 -20.39 -25.38
N ALA A 104 15.22 -20.38 -24.05
CA ALA A 104 13.91 -20.38 -23.45
C ALA A 104 13.10 -19.15 -23.86
N PHE A 105 13.71 -17.98 -23.89
CA PHE A 105 13.10 -16.76 -24.36
C PHE A 105 12.71 -16.82 -25.84
N MET A 106 13.60 -17.27 -26.70
CA MET A 106 13.34 -17.41 -28.14
C MET A 106 12.21 -18.40 -28.43
N LEU A 107 12.04 -19.40 -27.59
CA LEU A 107 10.96 -20.39 -27.69
C LEU A 107 9.66 -19.91 -27.00
N GLY A 108 9.69 -18.78 -26.28
CA GLY A 108 8.53 -18.27 -25.55
C GLY A 108 8.15 -19.13 -24.34
N VAL A 109 9.11 -19.79 -23.69
CA VAL A 109 8.87 -20.70 -22.56
C VAL A 109 9.45 -20.08 -21.27
N PRO A 110 8.71 -19.21 -20.59
CA PRO A 110 9.15 -18.66 -19.31
C PRO A 110 9.09 -19.72 -18.21
N SER A 111 10.05 -19.69 -17.29
CA SER A 111 10.06 -20.52 -16.09
C SER A 111 9.12 -19.99 -15.02
N THR A 112 8.88 -18.68 -15.02
CA THR A 112 7.93 -18.01 -14.13
C THR A 112 7.16 -16.96 -14.92
N LEU A 113 5.86 -16.93 -14.71
CA LEU A 113 4.96 -15.91 -15.22
C LEU A 113 4.16 -15.34 -14.04
N GLN A 114 4.18 -14.02 -13.91
CA GLN A 114 3.33 -13.30 -12.97
C GLN A 114 2.59 -12.18 -13.69
N VAL A 115 1.30 -12.11 -13.48
CA VAL A 115 0.44 -11.01 -13.95
C VAL A 115 -0.42 -10.57 -12.77
N ASP A 116 -0.31 -9.31 -12.41
CA ASP A 116 -1.10 -8.76 -11.33
C ASP A 116 -2.38 -8.16 -11.92
N THR A 117 -3.49 -8.70 -11.49
CA THR A 117 -4.84 -8.31 -11.95
C THR A 117 -5.59 -7.50 -10.90
N ASN A 118 -4.90 -7.03 -9.86
CA ASN A 118 -5.53 -6.35 -8.76
C ASN A 118 -6.05 -4.97 -9.16
N ASP A 119 -7.27 -4.69 -8.73
CA ASP A 119 -7.81 -3.34 -8.73
C ASP A 119 -6.99 -2.43 -7.82
N THR A 120 -7.04 -1.14 -8.13
CA THR A 120 -6.40 -0.12 -7.32
C THR A 120 -6.88 -0.15 -5.88
N TYR A 121 -5.94 -0.26 -4.95
CA TYR A 121 -6.21 -0.16 -3.52
C TYR A 121 -6.32 1.30 -3.11
N TYR A 122 -7.44 1.67 -2.52
CA TYR A 122 -7.71 3.04 -2.09
C TYR A 122 -8.01 3.07 -0.59
N ALA A 123 -7.08 3.60 0.16
CA ALA A 123 -7.17 3.68 1.61
C ALA A 123 -7.55 5.09 2.07
N THR A 124 -8.33 5.16 3.13
CA THR A 124 -8.69 6.41 3.81
C THR A 124 -8.44 6.29 5.29
N THR A 125 -7.91 7.37 5.90
CA THR A 125 -7.70 7.44 7.34
C THR A 125 -8.21 8.78 7.85
N PRO A 126 -9.29 8.78 8.66
CA PRO A 126 -9.79 10.00 9.29
C PRO A 126 -8.96 10.34 10.53
N ARG A 127 -8.70 11.63 10.74
CA ARG A 127 -8.10 12.16 11.95
C ARG A 127 -8.93 13.34 12.44
N HIS A 128 -9.22 13.35 13.74
CA HIS A 128 -9.99 14.39 14.40
C HIS A 128 -9.20 14.93 15.59
N ASN A 129 -9.04 16.23 15.63
CA ASN A 129 -8.33 16.92 16.71
C ASN A 129 -9.26 17.96 17.28
N PHE A 130 -9.42 17.95 18.59
CA PHE A 130 -10.15 18.96 19.37
C PHE A 130 -9.18 19.57 20.35
N TYR A 131 -9.25 20.87 20.51
CA TYR A 131 -8.48 21.54 21.55
C TYR A 131 -9.31 22.62 22.23
N PHE A 132 -8.98 22.83 23.50
CA PHE A 132 -9.47 23.93 24.31
C PHE A 132 -8.29 24.49 25.10
N GLN A 133 -8.20 25.83 25.13
CA GLN A 133 -7.14 26.53 25.83
C GLN A 133 -7.74 27.75 26.54
N ASP A 134 -7.28 28.00 27.77
CA ASP A 134 -7.61 29.17 28.56
C ASP A 134 -6.32 29.85 29.05
N GLY A 135 -6.17 31.10 28.66
CA GLY A 135 -5.16 32.00 29.22
C GLY A 135 -5.78 32.79 30.37
N PHE A 136 -5.61 32.29 31.60
CA PHE A 136 -6.19 32.90 32.80
C PHE A 136 -5.22 33.88 33.46
N ARG A 137 -5.56 35.17 33.46
CA ARG A 137 -4.80 36.19 34.17
C ARG A 137 -5.22 36.25 35.63
N VAL A 138 -4.47 35.60 36.52
CA VAL A 138 -4.73 35.56 37.94
C VAL A 138 -4.58 36.99 38.55
N ASN A 139 -3.45 37.63 38.23
CA ASN A 139 -3.15 38.99 38.65
C ASN A 139 -2.18 39.69 37.63
N SER A 140 -1.66 40.87 37.97
CA SER A 140 -0.77 41.64 37.07
C SER A 140 0.58 40.95 36.82
N LYS A 141 0.98 39.99 37.67
CA LYS A 141 2.30 39.33 37.58
C LYS A 141 2.19 37.84 37.24
N LEU A 142 0.97 37.22 37.29
CA LEU A 142 0.78 35.81 37.07
C LEU A 142 -0.30 35.55 36.02
N MET A 143 0.06 34.80 35.01
CA MET A 143 -0.81 34.27 33.98
C MET A 143 -0.65 32.74 33.92
N LEU A 144 -1.75 32.03 33.91
CA LEU A 144 -1.81 30.57 33.75
C LEU A 144 -2.32 30.25 32.34
N ASN A 145 -1.64 29.39 31.63
CA ASN A 145 -2.10 28.83 30.37
C ASN A 145 -2.48 27.37 30.58
N LEU A 146 -3.76 27.08 30.50
CA LEU A 146 -4.33 25.76 30.67
C LEU A 146 -4.87 25.29 29.32
N GLY A 147 -4.57 24.04 28.94
CA GLY A 147 -5.03 23.51 27.67
C GLY A 147 -5.28 22.01 27.73
N LEU A 148 -6.27 21.60 26.96
CA LEU A 148 -6.58 20.22 26.71
C LEU A 148 -6.64 19.99 25.20
N ARG A 149 -6.06 18.89 24.76
CA ARG A 149 -6.12 18.44 23.37
C ARG A 149 -6.53 16.96 23.32
N LEU A 150 -7.51 16.69 22.52
CA LEU A 150 -7.96 15.34 22.20
C LEU A 150 -7.67 15.05 20.74
N GLU A 151 -6.93 13.99 20.50
CA GLU A 151 -6.64 13.51 19.16
C GLU A 151 -7.23 12.11 18.98
N TYR A 152 -7.95 11.94 17.90
CA TYR A 152 -8.49 10.65 17.49
C TYR A 152 -8.05 10.35 16.06
N GLU A 153 -7.38 9.22 15.88
CA GLU A 153 -7.02 8.69 14.58
C GLU A 153 -7.82 7.42 14.32
N GLY A 154 -8.62 7.43 13.26
CA GLY A 154 -9.40 6.27 12.87
C GLY A 154 -8.54 5.23 12.17
N SER A 155 -9.01 4.00 12.13
CA SER A 155 -8.35 2.93 11.40
C SER A 155 -8.35 3.21 9.88
N ILE A 156 -7.34 2.66 9.21
CA ILE A 156 -7.28 2.64 7.76
C ILE A 156 -8.48 1.85 7.24
N ARG A 157 -9.20 2.43 6.29
CA ARG A 157 -10.33 1.80 5.62
C ARG A 157 -10.08 1.75 4.14
N GLU A 158 -10.15 0.57 3.57
CA GLU A 158 -10.14 0.40 2.13
C GLU A 158 -11.56 0.63 1.57
N ARG A 159 -11.67 1.32 0.43
CA ARG A 159 -12.91 1.76 -0.20
C ARG A 159 -13.98 0.66 -0.33
N PHE A 160 -13.57 -0.53 -0.71
CA PHE A 160 -14.45 -1.69 -0.88
C PHE A 160 -14.35 -2.70 0.26
N ASN A 161 -13.70 -2.34 1.37
CA ASN A 161 -13.51 -3.21 2.52
C ASN A 161 -12.78 -4.53 2.18
N ARG A 162 -11.82 -4.47 1.27
CA ARG A 162 -11.02 -5.64 0.81
C ARG A 162 -9.83 -5.95 1.71
N GLY A 163 -9.64 -5.16 2.77
CA GLY A 163 -8.56 -5.39 3.72
C GLY A 163 -8.71 -6.73 4.44
N LEU A 164 -7.58 -7.42 4.64
CA LEU A 164 -7.55 -8.64 5.45
C LEU A 164 -7.82 -8.29 6.92
N ARG A 165 -8.78 -8.97 7.54
CA ARG A 165 -9.13 -8.76 8.95
C ARG A 165 -8.32 -9.61 9.91
N GLY A 166 -7.57 -10.58 9.41
CA GLY A 166 -6.79 -11.51 10.18
C GLY A 166 -6.91 -12.94 9.66
N PHE A 167 -6.30 -13.85 10.39
CA PHE A 167 -6.37 -15.29 10.12
C PHE A 167 -7.40 -15.92 11.08
N ASP A 168 -8.34 -16.67 10.53
CA ASP A 168 -9.26 -17.48 11.32
C ASP A 168 -8.81 -18.95 11.29
N PRO A 169 -8.20 -19.43 12.38
CA PRO A 169 -7.71 -20.81 12.45
C PRO A 169 -8.84 -21.85 12.51
N THR A 170 -10.07 -21.39 12.73
CA THR A 170 -11.25 -22.28 12.86
C THR A 170 -12.07 -22.37 11.57
N ALA A 171 -11.75 -21.52 10.58
CA ALA A 171 -12.46 -21.51 9.32
C ALA A 171 -12.25 -22.84 8.56
N ALA A 172 -13.33 -23.39 8.07
CA ALA A 172 -13.26 -24.60 7.23
C ALA A 172 -12.56 -24.27 5.91
N VAL A 173 -11.51 -25.02 5.60
CA VAL A 173 -10.76 -24.88 4.36
C VAL A 173 -11.38 -25.78 3.32
N ALA A 174 -11.88 -25.19 2.22
CA ALA A 174 -12.60 -25.94 1.18
C ALA A 174 -11.80 -27.09 0.53
N ILE A 175 -10.47 -27.00 0.53
CA ILE A 175 -9.58 -28.02 -0.04
C ILE A 175 -9.04 -29.02 1.00
N ALA A 176 -9.41 -28.89 2.29
CA ALA A 176 -8.84 -29.71 3.35
C ALA A 176 -9.09 -31.21 3.13
N SER A 177 -10.28 -31.57 2.72
CA SER A 177 -10.63 -32.97 2.44
C SER A 177 -9.86 -33.55 1.24
N ALA A 178 -9.66 -32.76 0.21
CA ALA A 178 -8.88 -33.18 -0.96
C ALA A 178 -7.38 -33.30 -0.64
N ALA A 179 -6.85 -32.41 0.20
CA ALA A 179 -5.45 -32.45 0.62
C ALA A 179 -5.13 -33.61 1.60
N GLN A 180 -6.14 -34.09 2.34
CA GLN A 180 -5.96 -35.24 3.26
C GLN A 180 -6.10 -36.59 2.52
N ALA A 181 -6.62 -36.59 1.29
CA ALA A 181 -6.82 -37.78 0.49
C ALA A 181 -5.59 -38.20 -0.34
N VAL A 182 -4.50 -37.42 -0.28
CA VAL A 182 -3.19 -37.70 -0.92
C VAL A 182 -2.22 -38.21 0.12
#